data_924d19f6202f63037f6b66bdc22720c7
#
_entry.id   924d19f6202f63037f6b66bdc22720c7
#
_cell.length_a   1.000
_cell.length_b   1.000
_cell.length_c   1.000
_cell.angle_alpha   90.00
_cell.angle_beta   90.00
_cell.angle_gamma   90.00
#
_symmetry.space_group_name_H-M   'P 1'
#
loop_
_entity.id
_entity.type
_entity.pdbx_description
1 polymer ?
#
loop_
_entity_poly.entity_id
_entity_poly.type
_entity_poly.pdbx_seq_one_letter_code
_entity_poly.pdbx_strand_id
1 'polypeptide(L)'
;MVRGEATVIQEFFRNEALSKPSFYYDIQVDAVEDIASIFWADGIMQLDYSLFDNVISFDTTYRTNNQYRPLAAFLGFDNHRKSVLFGAALLYDETAATFDWFFITFLKCMSNKKPQTIYIDQATALLMSVSNIFQGVFHGICSWYMSENAKKNLGSRANNAFFDELTNLISNVDDESDFDYNWDQMMKNCFNGRPISDFTWLVQTHRNRMHWSSAWVKSHFTAGLKTTSLSESSNAFLRGFLQPDHSIVLFFSHFNIMVQRMRDNHADLDFKAAKTRTKNNYPNSQLMRSVVKKYTSASFAFIHRQYDLSFKYYYEECRGDFWMSSY
;
A
#
# COMPACT_ATOMS: atom_id res chain seq x y z
N MET A 1 11.46 -4.48 26.94
CA MET A 1 10.75 -5.80 27.04
C MET A 1 11.19 -6.45 28.35
N VAL A 2 10.27 -7.04 29.14
CA VAL A 2 10.65 -7.71 30.39
C VAL A 2 11.55 -8.90 30.07
N ARG A 3 12.66 -9.12 30.85
CA ARG A 3 13.68 -10.16 30.54
C ARG A 3 13.10 -11.53 30.20
N GLY A 4 11.97 -11.96 30.80
CA GLY A 4 11.32 -13.23 30.52
C GLY A 4 10.64 -13.29 29.16
N GLU A 5 10.11 -12.18 28.65
CA GLU A 5 9.43 -12.12 27.33
C GLU A 5 10.45 -12.13 26.19
N ALA A 6 11.61 -11.48 26.36
CA ALA A 6 12.68 -11.49 25.36
C ALA A 6 13.17 -12.93 25.09
N THR A 7 13.35 -13.73 26.13
CA THR A 7 13.74 -15.14 26.01
C THR A 7 12.68 -15.95 25.27
N VAL A 8 11.40 -15.78 25.60
CA VAL A 8 10.29 -16.49 24.95
C VAL A 8 10.22 -16.15 23.47
N ILE A 9 10.40 -14.87 23.09
CA ILE A 9 10.41 -14.43 21.70
C ILE A 9 11.60 -15.04 20.94
N GLN A 10 12.80 -14.99 21.49
CA GLN A 10 13.98 -15.58 20.86
C GLN A 10 13.81 -17.09 20.65
N GLU A 11 13.28 -17.79 21.64
CA GLU A 11 12.98 -19.22 21.52
C GLU A 11 11.91 -19.49 20.45
N PHE A 12 10.85 -18.68 20.40
CA PHE A 12 9.81 -18.79 19.39
C PHE A 12 10.40 -18.68 17.95
N PHE A 13 11.13 -17.61 17.67
CA PHE A 13 11.73 -17.41 16.34
C PHE A 13 12.80 -18.43 16.00
N ARG A 14 13.59 -18.85 16.96
CA ARG A 14 14.57 -19.93 16.80
C ARG A 14 13.87 -21.25 16.42
N ASN A 15 12.77 -21.59 17.08
CA ASN A 15 12.01 -22.80 16.80
C ASN A 15 11.33 -22.73 15.44
N GLU A 16 10.78 -21.56 15.06
CA GLU A 16 10.25 -21.34 13.71
C GLU A 16 11.32 -21.54 12.63
N ALA A 17 12.51 -20.96 12.81
CA ALA A 17 13.61 -21.11 11.86
C ALA A 17 14.17 -22.53 11.79
N LEU A 18 14.18 -23.28 12.90
CA LEU A 18 14.59 -24.67 12.91
C LEU A 18 13.58 -25.59 12.22
N SER A 19 12.28 -25.30 12.37
CA SER A 19 11.21 -26.12 11.78
C SER A 19 10.91 -25.75 10.33
N LYS A 20 11.22 -24.53 9.90
CA LYS A 20 10.94 -23.99 8.57
C LYS A 20 12.21 -23.38 7.96
N PRO A 21 12.98 -24.09 7.13
CA PRO A 21 14.29 -23.66 6.64
C PRO A 21 14.28 -22.30 5.91
N SER A 22 13.13 -21.91 5.31
CA SER A 22 12.96 -20.64 4.61
C SER A 22 12.44 -19.52 5.53
N PHE A 23 12.29 -19.76 6.83
CA PHE A 23 11.85 -18.74 7.77
C PHE A 23 13.00 -17.78 8.05
N TYR A 24 12.77 -16.50 7.73
CA TYR A 24 13.72 -15.42 7.98
C TYR A 24 13.22 -14.57 9.13
N TYR A 25 14.12 -14.22 10.04
CA TYR A 25 13.87 -13.20 11.04
C TYR A 25 15.14 -12.42 11.36
N ASP A 26 14.99 -11.20 11.84
CA ASP A 26 16.07 -10.35 12.33
C ASP A 26 15.58 -9.57 13.54
N ILE A 27 16.47 -9.34 14.50
CA ILE A 27 16.17 -8.67 15.75
C ILE A 27 17.09 -7.47 15.90
N GLN A 28 16.51 -6.30 16.06
CA GLN A 28 17.20 -5.09 16.46
C GLN A 28 17.24 -5.04 17.99
N VAL A 29 18.42 -4.81 18.55
CA VAL A 29 18.60 -4.57 19.98
C VAL A 29 18.94 -3.10 20.24
N ASP A 30 18.55 -2.59 21.41
CA ASP A 30 18.91 -1.26 21.85
C ASP A 30 20.28 -1.22 22.56
N ALA A 31 20.63 -0.05 23.10
CA ALA A 31 21.95 0.17 23.77
C ALA A 31 22.13 -0.62 25.08
N VAL A 32 21.06 -1.18 25.65
CA VAL A 32 21.08 -2.01 26.83
C VAL A 32 20.84 -3.50 26.55
N GLU A 33 20.98 -3.87 25.27
CA GLU A 33 20.79 -5.23 24.73
C GLU A 33 19.35 -5.76 24.85
N ASP A 34 18.37 -4.88 25.06
CA ASP A 34 16.96 -5.25 25.00
C ASP A 34 16.46 -5.29 23.56
N ILE A 35 15.49 -6.18 23.29
CA ILE A 35 14.86 -6.29 21.97
C ILE A 35 14.11 -4.99 21.66
N ALA A 36 14.59 -4.23 20.67
CA ALA A 36 13.97 -3.03 20.18
C ALA A 36 12.92 -3.36 19.11
N SER A 37 13.30 -3.96 18.01
CA SER A 37 12.38 -4.31 16.92
C SER A 37 12.61 -5.74 16.44
N ILE A 38 11.59 -6.37 15.85
CA ILE A 38 11.67 -7.74 15.35
C ILE A 38 11.00 -7.78 13.99
N PHE A 39 11.72 -8.26 12.97
CA PHE A 39 11.20 -8.54 11.64
C PHE A 39 11.07 -10.05 11.41
N TRP A 40 10.05 -10.48 10.66
CA TRP A 40 9.93 -11.85 10.21
C TRP A 40 9.19 -11.98 8.88
N ALA A 41 9.57 -13.01 8.12
CA ALA A 41 8.86 -13.49 6.95
C ALA A 41 9.09 -14.99 6.79
N ASP A 42 8.05 -15.74 6.51
CA ASP A 42 8.19 -17.16 6.18
C ASP A 42 8.45 -17.39 4.67
N GLY A 43 8.71 -18.64 4.28
CA GLY A 43 9.04 -18.98 2.91
C GLY A 43 7.89 -18.70 1.92
N ILE A 44 6.63 -18.73 2.36
CA ILE A 44 5.47 -18.42 1.51
C ILE A 44 5.41 -16.90 1.28
N MET A 45 5.63 -16.08 2.31
CA MET A 45 5.71 -14.62 2.17
C MET A 45 6.81 -14.20 1.18
N GLN A 46 7.97 -14.86 1.23
CA GLN A 46 9.08 -14.61 0.30
C GLN A 46 8.72 -15.04 -1.12
N LEU A 47 8.05 -16.20 -1.28
CA LEU A 47 7.56 -16.66 -2.56
C LEU A 47 6.51 -15.72 -3.15
N ASP A 48 5.52 -15.32 -2.36
CA ASP A 48 4.49 -14.37 -2.77
C ASP A 48 5.10 -13.04 -3.21
N TYR A 49 6.11 -12.53 -2.47
CA TYR A 49 6.84 -11.35 -2.89
C TYR A 49 7.55 -11.56 -4.23
N SER A 50 8.17 -12.71 -4.45
CA SER A 50 8.85 -13.00 -5.71
C SER A 50 7.93 -12.96 -6.93
N LEU A 51 6.62 -13.20 -6.73
CA LEU A 51 5.59 -13.27 -7.76
C LEU A 51 4.78 -11.96 -7.91
N PHE A 52 4.57 -11.22 -6.82
CA PHE A 52 3.60 -10.11 -6.74
C PHE A 52 4.22 -8.78 -6.29
N ASP A 53 5.52 -8.64 -6.33
CA ASP A 53 6.29 -7.49 -5.82
C ASP A 53 6.15 -6.18 -6.59
N ASN A 54 5.49 -6.18 -7.76
CA ASN A 54 5.48 -4.98 -8.61
C ASN A 54 4.92 -3.74 -7.90
N VAL A 55 3.86 -3.91 -7.12
CA VAL A 55 3.24 -2.82 -6.33
C VAL A 55 3.00 -3.31 -4.92
N ILE A 56 3.63 -2.65 -3.97
CA ILE A 56 3.49 -2.97 -2.55
C ILE A 56 2.93 -1.78 -1.77
N SER A 57 2.32 -2.05 -0.65
CA SER A 57 1.88 -1.06 0.33
C SER A 57 2.58 -1.34 1.65
N PHE A 58 3.08 -0.29 2.28
CA PHE A 58 3.59 -0.33 3.64
C PHE A 58 2.63 0.43 4.55
N ASP A 59 2.36 -0.16 5.71
CA ASP A 59 1.54 0.46 6.73
C ASP A 59 1.93 0.01 8.13
N THR A 60 1.60 0.84 9.12
CA THR A 60 1.76 0.54 10.54
C THR A 60 0.42 0.52 11.24
N THR A 61 0.20 -0.48 12.10
CA THR A 61 -1.04 -0.64 12.86
C THR A 61 -0.74 -0.67 14.35
N TYR A 62 -1.42 0.20 15.09
CA TYR A 62 -1.32 0.28 16.54
C TYR A 62 -2.33 -0.61 17.25
N ARG A 63 -2.08 -0.86 18.54
CA ARG A 63 -2.97 -1.58 19.45
C ARG A 63 -3.24 -3.03 19.02
N THR A 64 -2.18 -3.69 18.58
CA THR A 64 -2.22 -5.11 18.19
C THR A 64 -1.65 -6.04 19.28
N ASN A 65 -1.03 -5.46 20.31
CA ASN A 65 -0.37 -6.17 21.40
C ASN A 65 -0.30 -5.31 22.68
N ASN A 66 -0.08 -5.94 23.84
CA ASN A 66 -0.05 -5.28 25.15
C ASN A 66 1.18 -4.41 25.41
N GLN A 67 2.19 -4.49 24.56
CA GLN A 67 3.38 -3.63 24.63
C GLN A 67 3.23 -2.36 23.79
N TYR A 68 2.08 -2.17 23.13
CA TYR A 68 1.79 -1.05 22.25
C TYR A 68 2.81 -0.85 21.11
N ARG A 69 3.55 -1.91 20.75
CA ARG A 69 4.50 -1.86 19.64
C ARG A 69 3.74 -1.74 18.32
N PRO A 70 4.11 -0.79 17.44
CA PRO A 70 3.54 -0.71 16.11
C PRO A 70 3.82 -2.01 15.34
N LEU A 71 2.76 -2.60 14.77
CA LEU A 71 2.90 -3.68 13.80
C LEU A 71 3.07 -3.06 12.42
N ALA A 72 4.25 -3.19 11.85
CA ALA A 72 4.55 -2.79 10.48
C ALA A 72 4.40 -3.98 9.53
N ALA A 73 3.82 -3.76 8.36
CA ALA A 73 3.60 -4.81 7.38
C ALA A 73 3.84 -4.32 5.94
N PHE A 74 4.47 -5.16 5.12
CA PHE A 74 4.44 -5.04 3.67
C PHE A 74 3.36 -5.95 3.09
N LEU A 75 2.49 -5.36 2.31
CA LEU A 75 1.35 -6.01 1.68
C LEU A 75 1.40 -5.81 0.17
N GLY A 76 0.85 -6.74 -0.58
CA GLY A 76 0.61 -6.64 -2.01
C GLY A 76 -0.70 -7.27 -2.42
N PHE A 77 -0.88 -7.41 -3.73
CA PHE A 77 -2.02 -8.11 -4.31
C PHE A 77 -1.59 -9.39 -5.01
N ASP A 78 -2.33 -10.44 -4.78
CA ASP A 78 -2.25 -11.66 -5.57
C ASP A 78 -2.94 -11.53 -6.95
N ASN A 79 -2.92 -12.61 -7.71
CA ASN A 79 -3.60 -12.74 -9.00
C ASN A 79 -5.13 -12.64 -8.92
N HIS A 80 -5.73 -12.76 -7.72
CA HIS A 80 -7.16 -12.53 -7.44
C HIS A 80 -7.45 -11.12 -6.91
N ARG A 81 -6.45 -10.24 -6.87
CA ARG A 81 -6.53 -8.90 -6.29
C ARG A 81 -6.91 -8.93 -4.80
N LYS A 82 -6.45 -9.94 -4.09
CA LYS A 82 -6.55 -10.06 -2.64
C LYS A 82 -5.24 -9.71 -1.98
N SER A 83 -5.33 -9.20 -0.76
CA SER A 83 -4.15 -8.83 0.01
C SER A 83 -3.30 -10.08 0.33
N VAL A 84 -2.02 -9.98 0.08
CA VAL A 84 -0.99 -10.92 0.53
C VAL A 84 0.05 -10.21 1.37
N LEU A 85 0.57 -10.89 2.37
CA LEU A 85 1.56 -10.36 3.30
C LEU A 85 2.94 -10.84 2.88
N PHE A 86 3.87 -9.91 2.70
CA PHE A 86 5.25 -10.20 2.30
C PHE A 86 6.21 -10.26 3.48
N GLY A 87 5.89 -9.59 4.58
CA GLY A 87 6.68 -9.59 5.80
C GLY A 87 6.10 -8.62 6.82
N ALA A 88 6.43 -8.83 8.07
CA ALA A 88 5.95 -8.03 9.18
C ALA A 88 7.05 -7.73 10.20
N ALA A 89 6.86 -6.67 10.98
CA ALA A 89 7.72 -6.37 12.12
C ALA A 89 6.91 -5.79 13.28
N LEU A 90 7.35 -6.06 14.49
CA LEU A 90 7.00 -5.26 15.66
C LEU A 90 8.12 -4.24 15.86
N LEU A 91 7.78 -2.96 15.71
CA LEU A 91 8.73 -1.87 15.82
C LEU A 91 8.79 -1.32 17.26
N TYR A 92 9.93 -0.75 17.61
CA TYR A 92 10.07 0.00 18.86
C TYR A 92 9.31 1.32 18.81
N ASP A 93 9.52 2.06 17.71
CA ASP A 93 8.90 3.35 17.42
C ASP A 93 8.73 3.56 15.91
N GLU A 94 8.29 4.74 15.51
CA GLU A 94 8.12 5.15 14.10
C GLU A 94 9.12 6.26 13.70
N THR A 95 10.36 6.13 14.15
CA THR A 95 11.45 7.01 13.71
C THR A 95 12.00 6.59 12.33
N ALA A 96 12.67 7.53 11.65
CA ALA A 96 13.34 7.23 10.38
C ALA A 96 14.39 6.12 10.54
N ALA A 97 15.12 6.10 11.66
CA ALA A 97 16.13 5.07 11.93
C ALA A 97 15.51 3.66 12.06
N THR A 98 14.36 3.56 12.72
CA THR A 98 13.62 2.29 12.85
C THR A 98 13.06 1.84 11.51
N PHE A 99 12.51 2.76 10.69
CA PHE A 99 12.08 2.44 9.34
C PHE A 99 13.24 2.04 8.43
N ASP A 100 14.39 2.71 8.51
CA ASP A 100 15.58 2.35 7.73
C ASP A 100 16.03 0.91 8.05
N TRP A 101 16.12 0.55 9.34
CA TRP A 101 16.43 -0.82 9.74
C TRP A 101 15.42 -1.82 9.17
N PHE A 102 14.12 -1.54 9.29
CA PHE A 102 13.08 -2.42 8.81
C PHE A 102 13.15 -2.62 7.28
N PHE A 103 13.32 -1.54 6.53
CA PHE A 103 13.39 -1.60 5.06
C PHE A 103 14.64 -2.31 4.55
N ILE A 104 15.79 -2.07 5.20
CA ILE A 104 17.04 -2.79 4.90
C ILE A 104 16.88 -4.28 5.19
N THR A 105 16.30 -4.64 6.31
CA THR A 105 16.05 -6.03 6.71
C THR A 105 15.08 -6.72 5.76
N PHE A 106 14.00 -6.03 5.38
CA PHE A 106 13.06 -6.53 4.36
C PHE A 106 13.75 -6.80 3.03
N LEU A 107 14.54 -5.85 2.52
CA LEU A 107 15.26 -6.03 1.25
C LEU A 107 16.26 -7.20 1.34
N LYS A 108 16.99 -7.35 2.45
CA LYS A 108 17.86 -8.51 2.67
C LYS A 108 17.08 -9.84 2.58
N CYS A 109 15.94 -9.92 3.26
CA CYS A 109 15.05 -11.08 3.23
C CYS A 109 14.56 -11.38 1.80
N MET A 110 14.26 -10.36 1.02
CA MET A 110 13.76 -10.44 -0.36
C MET A 110 14.87 -10.45 -1.41
N SER A 111 16.08 -10.88 -1.05
CA SER A 111 17.24 -10.97 -1.96
C SER A 111 17.56 -9.66 -2.67
N ASN A 112 17.33 -8.54 -2.02
CA ASN A 112 17.48 -7.17 -2.51
C ASN A 112 16.62 -6.83 -3.75
N LYS A 113 15.58 -7.61 -4.04
CA LYS A 113 14.61 -7.31 -5.09
C LYS A 113 13.75 -6.13 -4.63
N LYS A 114 13.75 -5.03 -5.42
CA LYS A 114 12.93 -3.85 -5.15
C LYS A 114 11.62 -3.91 -5.93
N PRO A 115 10.51 -3.36 -5.40
CA PRO A 115 9.27 -3.22 -6.14
C PRO A 115 9.40 -2.11 -7.21
N GLN A 116 8.41 -2.01 -8.10
CA GLN A 116 8.30 -0.87 -9.02
C GLN A 116 7.67 0.34 -8.32
N THR A 117 6.69 0.07 -7.46
CA THR A 117 5.91 1.08 -6.73
C THR A 117 5.70 0.66 -5.28
N ILE A 118 5.87 1.60 -4.37
CA ILE A 118 5.51 1.45 -2.96
C ILE A 118 4.51 2.54 -2.54
N TYR A 119 3.39 2.16 -1.97
CA TYR A 119 2.44 3.07 -1.35
C TYR A 119 2.67 3.19 0.15
N ILE A 120 2.69 4.43 0.64
CA ILE A 120 2.97 4.76 2.05
C ILE A 120 2.05 5.87 2.56
N ASP A 121 2.03 6.06 3.89
CA ASP A 121 1.43 7.25 4.52
C ASP A 121 2.30 8.51 4.28
N GLN A 122 1.72 9.67 4.56
CA GLN A 122 2.34 11.00 4.41
C GLN A 122 3.30 11.36 5.58
N ALA A 123 3.64 10.43 6.47
CA ALA A 123 4.54 10.69 7.59
C ALA A 123 5.95 11.05 7.10
N THR A 124 6.52 12.16 7.61
CA THR A 124 7.81 12.70 7.15
C THR A 124 8.95 11.69 7.34
N ALA A 125 9.00 11.00 8.49
CA ALA A 125 10.03 9.98 8.76
C ALA A 125 9.99 8.84 7.74
N LEU A 126 8.78 8.42 7.39
CA LEU A 126 8.54 7.35 6.41
C LEU A 126 8.93 7.78 5.00
N LEU A 127 8.53 8.98 4.57
CA LEU A 127 8.91 9.56 3.27
C LEU A 127 10.43 9.65 3.11
N MET A 128 11.14 10.10 4.16
CA MET A 128 12.61 10.18 4.17
C MET A 128 13.25 8.80 4.03
N SER A 129 12.83 7.84 4.84
CA SER A 129 13.37 6.48 4.84
C SER A 129 13.13 5.77 3.51
N VAL A 130 11.90 5.84 2.95
CA VAL A 130 11.61 5.25 1.63
C VAL A 130 12.46 5.88 0.53
N SER A 131 12.62 7.20 0.52
CA SER A 131 13.44 7.90 -0.49
C SER A 131 14.91 7.47 -0.43
N ASN A 132 15.43 7.19 0.78
CA ASN A 132 16.81 6.76 0.98
C ASN A 132 17.04 5.29 0.58
N ILE A 133 16.17 4.39 1.02
CA ILE A 133 16.38 2.94 0.89
C ILE A 133 15.85 2.41 -0.44
N PHE A 134 14.67 2.87 -0.88
CA PHE A 134 14.03 2.43 -2.12
C PHE A 134 14.35 3.36 -3.31
N GLN A 135 15.61 3.77 -3.44
CA GLN A 135 16.05 4.61 -4.57
C GLN A 135 15.66 3.98 -5.92
N GLY A 136 15.08 4.79 -6.81
CA GLY A 136 14.60 4.37 -8.12
C GLY A 136 13.21 3.70 -8.11
N VAL A 137 12.58 3.53 -6.95
CA VAL A 137 11.22 3.05 -6.81
C VAL A 137 10.27 4.24 -6.74
N PHE A 138 9.16 4.19 -7.47
CA PHE A 138 8.12 5.20 -7.30
C PHE A 138 7.43 5.00 -5.95
N HIS A 139 7.32 6.05 -5.15
CA HIS A 139 6.53 6.00 -3.93
C HIS A 139 5.28 6.86 -4.06
N GLY A 140 4.12 6.21 -3.95
CA GLY A 140 2.81 6.84 -3.96
C GLY A 140 2.35 7.15 -2.54
N ILE A 141 1.67 8.28 -2.36
CA ILE A 141 1.01 8.63 -1.10
C ILE A 141 -0.45 8.19 -1.15
N CYS A 142 -0.90 7.61 -0.08
CA CYS A 142 -2.27 7.16 0.09
C CYS A 142 -3.26 8.31 0.16
N SER A 143 -4.22 8.35 -0.76
CA SER A 143 -5.26 9.37 -0.79
C SER A 143 -6.21 9.32 0.42
N TRP A 144 -6.44 8.14 1.01
CA TRP A 144 -7.25 8.02 2.22
C TRP A 144 -6.55 8.70 3.42
N TYR A 145 -5.28 8.42 3.65
CA TYR A 145 -4.51 9.09 4.70
C TYR A 145 -4.41 10.59 4.46
N MET A 146 -4.30 11.02 3.20
CA MET A 146 -4.38 12.44 2.85
C MET A 146 -5.71 13.05 3.30
N SER A 147 -6.84 12.39 3.06
CA SER A 147 -8.17 12.86 3.47
C SER A 147 -8.29 12.93 4.98
N GLU A 148 -7.81 11.94 5.73
CA GLU A 148 -7.81 11.96 7.20
C GLU A 148 -6.89 13.06 7.76
N ASN A 149 -5.71 13.25 7.17
CA ASN A 149 -4.80 14.32 7.55
C ASN A 149 -5.37 15.71 7.22
N ALA A 150 -6.10 15.86 6.10
CA ALA A 150 -6.80 17.08 5.78
C ALA A 150 -7.81 17.46 6.87
N LYS A 151 -8.64 16.52 7.33
CA LYS A 151 -9.60 16.76 8.42
C LYS A 151 -8.91 17.26 9.69
N LYS A 152 -7.77 16.63 10.06
CA LYS A 152 -7.01 17.03 11.26
C LYS A 152 -6.38 18.40 11.14
N ASN A 153 -5.83 18.76 9.99
CA ASN A 153 -5.05 19.98 9.82
C ASN A 153 -5.89 21.20 9.38
N LEU A 154 -6.98 20.97 8.65
CA LEU A 154 -7.82 22.04 8.09
C LEU A 154 -9.13 22.26 8.87
N GLY A 155 -9.52 21.30 9.74
CA GLY A 155 -10.75 21.36 10.52
C GLY A 155 -12.00 21.53 9.64
N SER A 156 -12.85 22.51 9.95
CA SER A 156 -14.10 22.78 9.21
C SER A 156 -13.87 23.21 7.74
N ARG A 157 -12.67 23.58 7.35
CA ARG A 157 -12.32 23.91 5.96
C ARG A 157 -12.22 22.67 5.08
N ALA A 158 -11.94 21.49 5.67
CA ALA A 158 -12.01 20.19 5.01
C ALA A 158 -13.48 19.75 4.89
N ASN A 159 -14.26 20.48 4.12
CA ASN A 159 -15.66 20.22 3.83
C ASN A 159 -15.83 19.43 2.52
N ASN A 160 -17.07 19.09 2.16
CA ASN A 160 -17.34 18.32 0.96
C ASN A 160 -16.79 18.96 -0.33
N ALA A 161 -16.92 20.29 -0.48
CA ALA A 161 -16.39 20.99 -1.65
C ALA A 161 -14.86 20.85 -1.75
N PHE A 162 -14.14 20.93 -0.63
CA PHE A 162 -12.70 20.67 -0.62
C PHE A 162 -12.38 19.23 -1.02
N PHE A 163 -13.13 18.22 -0.52
CA PHE A 163 -12.87 16.83 -0.86
C PHE A 163 -13.23 16.50 -2.31
N ASP A 164 -14.24 17.14 -2.89
CA ASP A 164 -14.58 17.03 -4.31
C ASP A 164 -13.42 17.54 -5.19
N GLU A 165 -12.89 18.73 -4.88
CA GLU A 165 -11.73 19.31 -5.59
C GLU A 165 -10.46 18.45 -5.39
N LEU A 166 -10.18 18.01 -4.16
CA LEU A 166 -9.04 17.12 -3.89
C LEU A 166 -9.16 15.80 -4.65
N THR A 167 -10.35 15.20 -4.69
CA THR A 167 -10.61 13.96 -5.44
C THR A 167 -10.41 14.17 -6.94
N ASN A 168 -10.80 15.33 -7.46
CA ASN A 168 -10.54 15.70 -8.85
C ASN A 168 -9.04 15.75 -9.15
N LEU A 169 -8.25 16.42 -8.31
CA LEU A 169 -6.79 16.48 -8.42
C LEU A 169 -6.11 15.09 -8.32
N ILE A 170 -6.64 14.21 -7.49
CA ILE A 170 -6.11 12.86 -7.30
C ILE A 170 -6.39 11.96 -8.50
N SER A 171 -7.57 12.12 -9.15
CA SER A 171 -8.09 11.06 -10.02
C SER A 171 -8.38 11.44 -11.46
N ASN A 172 -8.63 12.72 -11.73
CA ASN A 172 -9.19 13.16 -13.01
C ASN A 172 -8.32 14.18 -13.74
N VAL A 173 -7.40 14.84 -13.05
CA VAL A 173 -6.48 15.81 -13.67
C VAL A 173 -5.26 15.07 -14.17
N ASP A 174 -5.13 14.96 -15.49
CA ASP A 174 -4.11 14.13 -16.13
C ASP A 174 -2.90 14.93 -16.66
N ASP A 175 -2.95 16.24 -16.67
CA ASP A 175 -1.88 17.11 -17.12
C ASP A 175 -1.34 17.99 -16.01
N GLU A 176 -0.03 18.26 -16.03
CA GLU A 176 0.64 19.07 -15.01
C GLU A 176 0.16 20.53 -15.04
N SER A 177 -0.10 21.08 -16.24
CA SER A 177 -0.60 22.45 -16.39
C SER A 177 -2.04 22.57 -15.88
N ASP A 178 -2.86 21.55 -16.10
CA ASP A 178 -4.23 21.51 -15.59
C ASP A 178 -4.24 21.34 -14.07
N PHE A 179 -3.23 20.64 -13.51
CA PHE A 179 -3.11 20.50 -12.06
C PHE A 179 -2.93 21.85 -11.39
N ASP A 180 -2.01 22.69 -11.86
CA ASP A 180 -1.76 24.01 -11.26
C ASP A 180 -3.00 24.90 -11.36
N TYR A 181 -3.71 24.88 -12.49
CA TYR A 181 -4.98 25.60 -12.64
C TYR A 181 -6.04 25.11 -11.64
N ASN A 182 -6.27 23.80 -11.55
CA ASN A 182 -7.28 23.22 -10.65
C ASN A 182 -6.90 23.43 -9.17
N TRP A 183 -5.61 23.37 -8.84
CA TRP A 183 -5.12 23.68 -7.50
C TRP A 183 -5.46 25.14 -7.11
N ASP A 184 -5.20 26.10 -8.00
CA ASP A 184 -5.53 27.50 -7.79
C ASP A 184 -7.04 27.72 -7.66
N GLN A 185 -7.88 26.99 -8.42
CA GLN A 185 -9.33 27.03 -8.27
C GLN A 185 -9.76 26.49 -6.88
N MET A 186 -9.21 25.38 -6.43
CA MET A 186 -9.46 24.84 -5.10
C MET A 186 -9.09 25.87 -4.01
N MET A 187 -7.95 26.53 -4.11
CA MET A 187 -7.53 27.56 -3.16
C MET A 187 -8.49 28.76 -3.16
N LYS A 188 -8.98 29.19 -4.31
CA LYS A 188 -9.99 30.26 -4.42
C LYS A 188 -11.32 29.86 -3.81
N ASN A 189 -11.82 28.69 -4.18
CA ASN A 189 -13.16 28.22 -3.82
C ASN A 189 -13.28 27.82 -2.34
N CYS A 190 -12.27 27.11 -1.82
CA CYS A 190 -12.32 26.53 -0.47
C CYS A 190 -11.65 27.41 0.59
N PHE A 191 -10.73 28.29 0.19
CA PHE A 191 -9.92 29.10 1.12
C PHE A 191 -10.02 30.60 0.89
N ASN A 192 -10.99 31.06 0.10
CA ASN A 192 -11.23 32.48 -0.21
C ASN A 192 -9.99 33.20 -0.79
N GLY A 193 -9.18 32.49 -1.58
CA GLY A 193 -7.96 33.01 -2.17
C GLY A 193 -6.85 33.35 -1.17
N ARG A 194 -6.92 32.83 0.07
CA ARG A 194 -5.82 32.97 1.03
C ARG A 194 -4.55 32.27 0.52
N PRO A 195 -3.37 32.83 0.80
CA PRO A 195 -2.12 32.23 0.33
C PRO A 195 -1.90 30.85 0.96
N ILE A 196 -1.35 29.93 0.17
CA ILE A 196 -1.06 28.56 0.63
C ILE A 196 -0.14 28.53 1.86
N SER A 197 0.72 29.55 2.01
CA SER A 197 1.63 29.70 3.17
C SER A 197 0.91 29.75 4.52
N ASP A 198 -0.38 30.11 4.54
CA ASP A 198 -1.21 30.10 5.74
C ASP A 198 -1.58 28.68 6.20
N PHE A 199 -1.28 27.66 5.41
CA PHE A 199 -1.69 26.28 5.63
C PHE A 199 -0.51 25.32 5.44
N THR A 200 0.24 25.08 6.51
CA THR A 200 1.45 24.22 6.47
C THR A 200 1.19 22.87 5.81
N TRP A 201 0.04 22.25 6.09
CA TRP A 201 -0.31 20.96 5.49
C TRP A 201 -0.52 21.06 3.97
N LEU A 202 -1.19 22.11 3.47
CA LEU A 202 -1.39 22.32 2.03
C LEU A 202 -0.06 22.58 1.31
N VAL A 203 0.86 23.33 1.94
CA VAL A 203 2.21 23.54 1.39
C VAL A 203 2.93 22.21 1.19
N GLN A 204 2.89 21.32 2.19
CA GLN A 204 3.52 20.01 2.11
C GLN A 204 2.82 19.10 1.08
N THR A 205 1.49 19.13 1.06
CA THR A 205 0.68 18.35 0.12
C THR A 205 0.97 18.78 -1.32
N HIS A 206 0.99 20.07 -1.61
CA HIS A 206 1.36 20.59 -2.92
C HIS A 206 2.80 20.21 -3.31
N ARG A 207 3.76 20.33 -2.38
CA ARG A 207 5.16 19.94 -2.62
C ARG A 207 5.28 18.47 -3.03
N ASN A 208 4.47 17.61 -2.42
CA ASN A 208 4.47 16.17 -2.66
C ASN A 208 3.51 15.73 -3.78
N ARG A 209 2.98 16.66 -4.62
CA ARG A 209 1.96 16.37 -5.64
C ARG A 209 2.34 15.27 -6.63
N MET A 210 3.62 15.13 -6.92
CA MET A 210 4.15 14.08 -7.81
C MET A 210 3.89 12.65 -7.30
N HIS A 211 3.61 12.50 -6.02
CA HIS A 211 3.41 11.21 -5.37
C HIS A 211 1.92 10.82 -5.21
N TRP A 212 0.98 11.71 -5.55
CA TRP A 212 -0.44 11.44 -5.32
C TRP A 212 -1.38 11.92 -6.43
N SER A 213 -1.02 12.91 -7.24
CA SER A 213 -1.87 13.39 -8.33
C SER A 213 -1.77 12.51 -9.55
N SER A 214 -2.92 12.26 -10.24
CA SER A 214 -2.96 11.48 -11.48
C SER A 214 -2.08 12.07 -12.57
N ALA A 215 -1.87 13.40 -12.61
CA ALA A 215 -1.00 14.05 -13.56
C ALA A 215 0.42 13.45 -13.63
N TRP A 216 0.94 12.96 -12.50
CA TRP A 216 2.26 12.30 -12.43
C TRP A 216 2.16 10.79 -12.21
N VAL A 217 1.26 10.36 -11.32
CA VAL A 217 1.14 8.93 -10.93
C VAL A 217 0.81 8.02 -12.11
N LYS A 218 0.08 8.50 -13.11
CA LYS A 218 -0.30 7.74 -14.31
C LYS A 218 0.88 7.23 -15.15
N SER A 219 2.05 7.89 -15.07
CA SER A 219 3.27 7.45 -15.75
C SER A 219 3.94 6.25 -15.08
N HIS A 220 3.49 5.86 -13.88
CA HIS A 220 4.04 4.76 -13.10
C HIS A 220 3.08 3.57 -13.04
N PHE A 221 3.64 2.37 -12.92
CA PHE A 221 2.82 1.17 -12.77
C PHE A 221 2.27 1.06 -11.34
N THR A 222 0.98 1.25 -11.16
CA THR A 222 0.29 1.23 -9.86
C THR A 222 -0.63 0.03 -9.66
N ALA A 223 -0.71 -0.89 -10.62
CA ALA A 223 -1.69 -1.98 -10.65
C ALA A 223 -3.15 -1.51 -10.44
N GLY A 224 -3.45 -0.25 -10.80
CA GLY A 224 -4.75 0.38 -10.60
C GLY A 224 -5.04 0.78 -9.15
N LEU A 225 -4.03 0.79 -8.28
CA LEU A 225 -4.14 1.37 -6.94
C LEU A 225 -4.15 2.90 -7.07
N LYS A 226 -5.19 3.52 -6.53
CA LYS A 226 -5.29 4.97 -6.31
C LYS A 226 -5.35 5.30 -4.82
N THR A 227 -5.70 4.30 -4.01
CA THR A 227 -5.86 4.39 -2.55
C THR A 227 -5.25 3.17 -1.90
N THR A 228 -5.01 3.22 -0.61
CA THR A 228 -4.65 2.06 0.21
C THR A 228 -5.88 1.25 0.62
N SER A 229 -6.85 1.06 -0.26
CA SER A 229 -7.91 0.07 -0.01
C SER A 229 -7.33 -1.30 0.37
N LEU A 230 -6.09 -1.56 -0.05
CA LEU A 230 -5.26 -2.67 0.39
C LEU A 230 -4.98 -2.60 1.89
N SER A 231 -4.43 -1.50 2.38
CA SER A 231 -4.09 -1.32 3.80
C SER A 231 -5.34 -1.21 4.68
N GLU A 232 -6.40 -0.52 4.23
CA GLU A 232 -7.66 -0.41 4.98
C GLU A 232 -8.33 -1.76 5.19
N SER A 233 -8.49 -2.54 4.12
CA SER A 233 -9.08 -3.88 4.19
C SER A 233 -8.20 -4.81 5.03
N SER A 234 -6.87 -4.67 4.93
CA SER A 234 -5.92 -5.45 5.70
C SER A 234 -5.92 -5.04 7.17
N ASN A 235 -5.98 -3.75 7.50
CA ASN A 235 -6.06 -3.28 8.88
C ASN A 235 -7.38 -3.71 9.56
N ALA A 236 -8.50 -3.67 8.84
CA ALA A 236 -9.75 -4.19 9.35
C ALA A 236 -9.66 -5.71 9.61
N PHE A 237 -9.02 -6.45 8.71
CA PHE A 237 -8.78 -7.88 8.86
C PHE A 237 -7.82 -8.18 10.03
N LEU A 238 -6.71 -7.45 10.16
CA LEU A 238 -5.75 -7.55 11.27
C LEU A 238 -6.44 -7.36 12.63
N ARG A 239 -7.29 -6.33 12.77
CA ARG A 239 -8.03 -6.03 14.00
C ARG A 239 -9.03 -7.12 14.39
N GLY A 240 -9.46 -7.96 13.45
CA GLY A 240 -10.29 -9.14 13.73
C GLY A 240 -9.56 -10.25 14.48
N PHE A 241 -8.23 -10.27 14.44
CA PHE A 241 -7.39 -11.30 15.04
C PHE A 241 -6.49 -10.78 16.17
N LEU A 242 -5.98 -9.55 16.05
CA LEU A 242 -5.00 -8.97 16.93
C LEU A 242 -5.66 -7.93 17.85
N GLN A 243 -5.46 -8.06 19.15
CA GLN A 243 -6.10 -7.24 20.16
C GLN A 243 -5.07 -6.54 21.05
N PRO A 244 -5.41 -5.36 21.64
CA PRO A 244 -4.47 -4.58 22.45
C PRO A 244 -3.99 -5.29 23.72
N ASP A 245 -4.74 -6.25 24.25
CA ASP A 245 -4.46 -7.00 25.46
C ASP A 245 -3.69 -8.30 25.22
N HIS A 246 -3.43 -8.65 23.95
CA HIS A 246 -2.63 -9.84 23.64
C HIS A 246 -1.21 -9.72 24.18
N SER A 247 -0.83 -10.69 25.02
CA SER A 247 0.59 -10.90 25.32
C SER A 247 1.34 -11.20 24.02
N ILE A 248 2.65 -11.01 24.01
CA ILE A 248 3.44 -11.21 22.81
C ILE A 248 3.34 -12.64 22.24
N VAL A 249 3.21 -13.63 23.09
CA VAL A 249 3.02 -15.04 22.68
C VAL A 249 1.66 -15.23 22.03
N LEU A 250 0.62 -14.66 22.62
CA LEU A 250 -0.73 -14.71 22.07
C LEU A 250 -0.83 -13.94 20.77
N PHE A 251 -0.14 -12.81 20.68
CA PHE A 251 -0.02 -12.04 19.43
C PHE A 251 0.53 -12.90 18.29
N PHE A 252 1.68 -13.59 18.47
CA PHE A 252 2.25 -14.44 17.40
C PHE A 252 1.36 -15.63 17.06
N SER A 253 0.67 -16.23 18.05
CA SER A 253 -0.29 -17.28 17.81
C SER A 253 -1.44 -16.80 16.89
N HIS A 254 -2.06 -15.67 17.24
CA HIS A 254 -3.15 -15.10 16.46
C HIS A 254 -2.69 -14.54 15.10
N PHE A 255 -1.48 -14.01 15.03
CA PHE A 255 -0.87 -13.61 13.77
C PHE A 255 -0.72 -14.79 12.80
N ASN A 256 -0.22 -15.93 13.28
CA ASN A 256 -0.11 -17.15 12.47
C ASN A 256 -1.48 -17.66 12.00
N ILE A 257 -2.50 -17.65 12.87
CA ILE A 257 -3.88 -18.00 12.49
C ILE A 257 -4.40 -17.07 11.40
N MET A 258 -4.18 -15.78 11.55
CA MET A 258 -4.56 -14.77 10.57
C MET A 258 -3.90 -15.02 9.21
N VAL A 259 -2.58 -15.23 9.18
CA VAL A 259 -1.84 -15.52 7.94
C VAL A 259 -2.35 -16.79 7.29
N GLN A 260 -2.60 -17.85 8.07
CA GLN A 260 -3.17 -19.08 7.53
C GLN A 260 -4.55 -18.83 6.91
N ARG A 261 -5.41 -18.02 7.54
CA ARG A 261 -6.72 -17.66 7.00
C ARG A 261 -6.64 -16.90 5.68
N MET A 262 -5.64 -16.02 5.53
CA MET A 262 -5.39 -15.35 4.24
C MET A 262 -5.05 -16.38 3.14
N ARG A 263 -4.20 -17.34 3.45
CA ARG A 263 -3.78 -18.42 2.54
C ARG A 263 -4.92 -19.35 2.16
N ASP A 264 -5.75 -19.75 3.12
CA ASP A 264 -6.93 -20.58 2.88
C ASP A 264 -7.90 -19.88 1.92
N ASN A 265 -8.14 -18.57 2.13
CA ASN A 265 -8.97 -17.77 1.24
C ASN A 265 -8.39 -17.70 -0.19
N HIS A 266 -7.07 -17.60 -0.32
CA HIS A 266 -6.40 -17.61 -1.62
C HIS A 266 -6.58 -18.97 -2.31
N ALA A 267 -6.32 -20.08 -1.60
CA ALA A 267 -6.50 -21.42 -2.14
C ALA A 267 -7.94 -21.71 -2.59
N ASP A 268 -8.93 -21.22 -1.84
CA ASP A 268 -10.35 -21.30 -2.23
C ASP A 268 -10.65 -20.53 -3.52
N LEU A 269 -10.02 -19.37 -3.74
CA LEU A 269 -10.18 -18.59 -4.95
C LEU A 269 -9.52 -19.27 -6.15
N ASP A 270 -8.33 -19.84 -5.98
CA ASP A 270 -7.65 -20.63 -7.02
C ASP A 270 -8.51 -21.84 -7.42
N PHE A 271 -9.05 -22.57 -6.44
CA PHE A 271 -9.94 -23.69 -6.71
C PHE A 271 -11.21 -23.27 -7.47
N LYS A 272 -11.84 -22.14 -7.09
CA LYS A 272 -12.99 -21.60 -7.81
C LYS A 272 -12.61 -21.16 -9.23
N ALA A 273 -11.48 -20.48 -9.39
CA ALA A 273 -11.00 -20.04 -10.70
C ALA A 273 -10.71 -21.20 -11.65
N ALA A 274 -10.17 -22.31 -11.14
CA ALA A 274 -9.92 -23.52 -11.92
C ALA A 274 -11.21 -24.20 -12.43
N LYS A 275 -12.33 -24.02 -11.70
CA LYS A 275 -13.64 -24.63 -12.05
C LYS A 275 -14.56 -23.71 -12.85
N THR A 276 -14.33 -22.39 -12.84
CA THR A 276 -15.25 -21.40 -13.42
C THR A 276 -14.65 -20.81 -14.69
N ARG A 277 -15.42 -20.81 -15.78
CA ARG A 277 -15.04 -20.10 -17.00
C ARG A 277 -15.50 -18.64 -16.90
N THR A 278 -14.57 -17.73 -17.06
CA THR A 278 -14.88 -16.30 -17.12
C THR A 278 -15.62 -15.96 -18.42
N LYS A 279 -16.77 -15.31 -18.32
CA LYS A 279 -17.57 -14.88 -19.48
C LYS A 279 -16.89 -13.69 -20.17
N ASN A 280 -16.57 -13.86 -21.44
CA ASN A 280 -16.03 -12.79 -22.29
C ASN A 280 -17.18 -12.20 -23.13
N ASN A 281 -17.55 -10.94 -22.87
CA ASN A 281 -18.60 -10.23 -23.64
C ASN A 281 -18.12 -9.74 -25.01
N TYR A 282 -16.81 -9.80 -25.28
CA TYR A 282 -16.17 -9.36 -26.52
C TYR A 282 -15.43 -10.51 -27.23
N PRO A 283 -16.15 -11.56 -27.69
CA PRO A 283 -15.51 -12.75 -28.27
C PRO A 283 -14.74 -12.47 -29.57
N ASN A 284 -15.04 -11.37 -30.25
CA ASN A 284 -14.38 -10.96 -31.50
C ASN A 284 -13.10 -10.11 -31.22
N SER A 285 -12.92 -9.56 -30.01
CA SER A 285 -11.71 -8.82 -29.66
C SER A 285 -10.53 -9.77 -29.42
N GLN A 286 -9.45 -9.59 -30.19
CA GLN A 286 -8.22 -10.39 -30.01
C GLN A 286 -7.61 -10.15 -28.63
N LEU A 287 -7.62 -8.88 -28.15
CA LEU A 287 -7.16 -8.52 -26.81
C LEU A 287 -7.93 -9.31 -25.74
N MET A 288 -9.27 -9.22 -25.75
CA MET A 288 -10.11 -9.83 -24.72
C MET A 288 -10.07 -11.36 -24.76
N ARG A 289 -9.88 -11.97 -25.95
CA ARG A 289 -9.60 -13.44 -26.05
C ARG A 289 -8.28 -13.83 -25.41
N SER A 290 -7.27 -12.99 -25.51
CA SER A 290 -5.98 -13.24 -24.87
C SER A 290 -6.06 -13.07 -23.35
N VAL A 291 -6.72 -12.00 -22.91
CA VAL A 291 -6.87 -11.66 -21.47
C VAL A 291 -7.63 -12.76 -20.71
N VAL A 292 -8.77 -13.23 -21.24
CA VAL A 292 -9.59 -14.26 -20.59
C VAL A 292 -8.86 -15.61 -20.41
N LYS A 293 -7.83 -15.87 -21.23
CA LYS A 293 -7.01 -17.10 -21.11
C LYS A 293 -5.87 -17.00 -20.11
N LYS A 294 -5.40 -15.77 -19.83
CA LYS A 294 -4.18 -15.53 -19.05
C LYS A 294 -4.43 -15.07 -17.63
N TYR A 295 -5.60 -14.47 -17.37
CA TYR A 295 -5.87 -13.81 -16.10
C TYR A 295 -6.99 -14.49 -15.33
N THR A 296 -6.94 -14.41 -14.01
CA THR A 296 -8.04 -14.84 -13.14
C THR A 296 -9.31 -14.02 -13.42
N SER A 297 -10.47 -14.52 -12.98
CA SER A 297 -11.74 -13.81 -13.15
C SER A 297 -11.73 -12.41 -12.56
N ALA A 298 -11.05 -12.21 -11.43
CA ALA A 298 -10.95 -10.90 -10.77
C ALA A 298 -10.10 -9.91 -11.60
N SER A 299 -8.93 -10.34 -12.05
CA SER A 299 -8.06 -9.51 -12.90
C SER A 299 -8.68 -9.27 -14.28
N PHE A 300 -9.38 -10.28 -14.85
CA PHE A 300 -10.16 -10.12 -16.07
C PHE A 300 -11.26 -9.07 -15.92
N ALA A 301 -12.05 -9.12 -14.84
CA ALA A 301 -13.11 -8.14 -14.60
C ALA A 301 -12.59 -6.71 -14.52
N PHE A 302 -11.42 -6.51 -13.92
CA PHE A 302 -10.76 -5.20 -13.87
C PHE A 302 -10.39 -4.71 -15.27
N ILE A 303 -9.72 -5.54 -16.08
CA ILE A 303 -9.33 -5.21 -17.46
C ILE A 303 -10.56 -5.01 -18.33
N HIS A 304 -11.60 -5.87 -18.19
CA HIS A 304 -12.84 -5.77 -18.93
C HIS A 304 -13.54 -4.43 -18.69
N ARG A 305 -13.59 -3.98 -17.43
CA ARG A 305 -14.14 -2.66 -17.09
C ARG A 305 -13.39 -1.52 -17.78
N GLN A 306 -12.05 -1.58 -17.84
CA GLN A 306 -11.25 -0.57 -18.54
C GLN A 306 -11.51 -0.61 -20.05
N TYR A 307 -11.68 -1.81 -20.60
CA TYR A 307 -12.02 -2.00 -21.99
C TYR A 307 -13.42 -1.45 -22.32
N ASP A 308 -14.42 -1.66 -21.44
CA ASP A 308 -15.75 -1.05 -21.56
C ASP A 308 -15.68 0.48 -21.54
N LEU A 309 -14.88 1.04 -20.67
CA LEU A 309 -14.70 2.48 -20.56
C LEU A 309 -14.04 3.07 -21.82
N SER A 310 -13.13 2.35 -22.46
CA SER A 310 -12.45 2.84 -23.66
C SER A 310 -13.40 3.15 -24.82
N PHE A 311 -14.60 2.54 -24.88
CA PHE A 311 -15.62 2.86 -25.88
C PHE A 311 -16.39 4.15 -25.58
N LYS A 312 -16.25 4.72 -24.40
CA LYS A 312 -16.86 5.99 -24.03
C LYS A 312 -16.02 7.20 -24.42
N TYR A 313 -14.77 6.94 -24.81
CA TYR A 313 -13.84 7.98 -25.24
C TYR A 313 -13.73 7.95 -26.76
N TYR A 314 -13.76 9.09 -27.40
CA TYR A 314 -13.40 9.26 -28.81
C TYR A 314 -12.28 10.28 -28.90
N TYR A 315 -11.46 10.10 -29.91
CA TYR A 315 -10.32 10.99 -30.17
C TYR A 315 -10.71 11.95 -31.28
N GLU A 316 -10.62 13.25 -31.00
CA GLU A 316 -10.67 14.27 -32.03
C GLU A 316 -9.25 14.70 -32.39
N GLU A 317 -8.94 14.66 -33.70
CA GLU A 317 -7.68 15.17 -34.19
C GLU A 317 -7.72 16.69 -34.16
N CYS A 318 -7.04 17.30 -33.16
CA CYS A 318 -6.82 18.74 -33.18
C CYS A 318 -5.73 19.07 -34.18
N ARG A 319 -5.95 20.10 -35.01
CA ARG A 319 -4.95 20.61 -35.97
C ARG A 319 -3.67 21.05 -35.25
N GLY A 320 -2.70 20.17 -35.26
CA GLY A 320 -1.42 20.27 -34.49
C GLY A 320 -1.27 19.03 -33.61
N ASP A 321 -0.09 18.52 -33.45
CA ASP A 321 0.31 17.20 -32.91
C ASP A 321 -0.25 16.80 -31.52
N PHE A 322 -1.45 17.22 -31.14
CA PHE A 322 -2.09 16.91 -29.86
C PHE A 322 -3.41 16.17 -30.05
N TRP A 323 -3.56 15.04 -29.37
CA TRP A 323 -4.80 14.29 -29.24
C TRP A 323 -5.53 14.74 -27.97
N MET A 324 -6.79 15.19 -28.10
CA MET A 324 -7.66 15.39 -26.93
C MET A 324 -8.71 14.27 -26.90
N SER A 325 -8.97 13.71 -25.72
CA SER A 325 -10.11 12.81 -25.49
C SER A 325 -11.26 13.61 -24.91
N SER A 326 -12.44 13.47 -25.46
CA SER A 326 -13.68 14.01 -24.90
C SER A 326 -14.63 12.90 -24.49
N TYR A 327 -15.46 13.16 -23.50
CA TYR A 327 -16.48 12.25 -22.99
C TYR A 327 -17.73 12.26 -23.86
#